data_9922cf89958b19cd43b052b13991600d
#
_entry.id   9922cf89958b19cd43b052b13991600d
#
_cell.length_a   1.000
_cell.length_b   1.000
_cell.length_c   1.000
_cell.angle_alpha   90.00
_cell.angle_beta   90.00
_cell.angle_gamma   90.00
#
_symmetry.space_group_name_H-M   'P 1'
#
loop_
_entity.id
_entity.type
_entity.pdbx_description
1 polymer ?
#
loop_
_entity_poly.entity_id
_entity_poly.type
_entity_poly.pdbx_seq_one_letter_code
_entity_poly.pdbx_strand_id
1 'polypeptide(L)'
;MANITNYLKDFNKITVRENDGVRILRENGVLGEQVLDPTLLLDINDWNLVMESIDLPNEYILLYQVNHNKDLCKNADAFAKRKGMKLIRVTNDMSEIFWGEGFTYLPTPAQFLYIIKTY
;
A
#
# COMPACT_ATOMS: atom_id res chain seq x y z
N MET A 1 1.33 -25.52 20.13
CA MET A 1 0.93 -24.17 19.67
C MET A 1 -0.35 -23.80 20.39
N ALA A 2 -0.39 -22.67 21.10
CA ALA A 2 -1.65 -22.17 21.63
C ALA A 2 -2.59 -21.91 20.45
N ASN A 3 -3.79 -22.44 20.53
CA ASN A 3 -4.76 -22.28 19.44
C ASN A 3 -5.24 -20.81 19.44
N ILE A 4 -4.83 -20.03 18.46
CA ILE A 4 -5.16 -18.61 18.33
C ILE A 4 -6.67 -18.36 18.44
N THR A 5 -7.48 -19.34 18.03
CA THR A 5 -8.93 -19.32 18.11
C THR A 5 -9.46 -19.08 19.54
N ASN A 6 -8.73 -19.58 20.56
CA ASN A 6 -9.14 -19.36 21.95
C ASN A 6 -9.03 -17.89 22.35
N TYR A 7 -7.99 -17.21 21.89
CA TYR A 7 -7.84 -15.76 22.15
C TYR A 7 -8.87 -14.91 21.42
N LEU A 8 -9.30 -15.35 20.22
CA LEU A 8 -10.33 -14.62 19.46
C LEU A 8 -11.70 -14.64 20.15
N LYS A 9 -11.98 -15.64 20.97
CA LYS A 9 -13.26 -15.73 21.73
C LYS A 9 -13.38 -14.71 22.85
N ASP A 10 -12.28 -14.12 23.27
CA ASP A 10 -12.26 -13.10 24.33
C ASP A 10 -12.66 -11.70 23.80
N PHE A 11 -12.76 -11.52 22.48
CA PHE A 11 -13.18 -10.27 21.88
C PHE A 11 -14.70 -10.16 21.82
N ASN A 12 -15.25 -9.01 22.21
CA ASN A 12 -16.69 -8.74 22.15
C ASN A 12 -17.22 -8.73 20.73
N LYS A 13 -16.42 -8.26 19.78
CA LYS A 13 -16.74 -8.15 18.36
C LYS A 13 -15.49 -8.30 17.51
N ILE A 14 -15.61 -9.04 16.41
CA ILE A 14 -14.55 -9.21 15.44
C ILE A 14 -15.09 -8.79 14.09
N THR A 15 -14.36 -7.92 13.42
CA THR A 15 -14.63 -7.50 12.06
C THR A 15 -13.46 -7.80 11.14
N VAL A 16 -13.75 -8.11 9.89
CA VAL A 16 -12.76 -8.41 8.85
C VAL A 16 -13.14 -7.68 7.56
N ARG A 17 -12.15 -7.36 6.74
CA ARG A 17 -12.38 -6.64 5.48
C ARG A 17 -12.91 -7.51 4.35
N GLU A 18 -12.73 -8.82 4.45
CA GLU A 18 -12.95 -9.76 3.36
C GLU A 18 -13.85 -10.92 3.79
N ASN A 19 -14.70 -11.38 2.87
CA ASN A 19 -15.59 -12.52 3.10
C ASN A 19 -14.86 -13.80 3.48
N ASP A 20 -13.66 -14.00 2.94
CA ASP A 20 -12.82 -15.16 3.30
C ASP A 20 -12.44 -15.13 4.79
N GLY A 21 -12.19 -13.96 5.34
CA GLY A 21 -11.96 -13.79 6.77
C GLY A 21 -13.17 -14.22 7.60
N VAL A 22 -14.39 -13.84 7.20
CA VAL A 22 -15.64 -14.29 7.87
C VAL A 22 -15.78 -15.79 7.80
N ARG A 23 -15.50 -16.39 6.64
CA ARG A 23 -15.55 -17.86 6.46
C ARG A 23 -14.55 -18.57 7.38
N ILE A 24 -13.30 -18.11 7.41
CA ILE A 24 -12.24 -18.68 8.27
C ILE A 24 -12.62 -18.59 9.75
N LEU A 25 -13.14 -17.46 10.21
CA LEU A 25 -13.61 -17.29 11.58
C LEU A 25 -14.71 -18.30 11.91
N ARG A 26 -15.71 -18.43 11.04
CA ARG A 26 -16.85 -19.36 11.21
C ARG A 26 -16.39 -20.82 11.26
N GLU A 27 -15.48 -21.24 10.37
CA GLU A 27 -14.90 -22.58 10.34
C GLU A 27 -14.15 -22.91 11.64
N ASN A 28 -13.70 -21.89 12.36
CA ASN A 28 -13.02 -22.02 13.65
C ASN A 28 -13.95 -21.74 14.86
N GLY A 29 -15.27 -21.69 14.66
CA GLY A 29 -16.24 -21.48 15.74
C GLY A 29 -16.21 -20.08 16.36
N VAL A 30 -15.75 -19.08 15.59
CA VAL A 30 -15.71 -17.67 15.98
C VAL A 30 -16.68 -16.89 15.11
N LEU A 31 -17.45 -15.99 15.72
CA LEU A 31 -18.34 -15.09 14.98
C LEU A 31 -17.57 -13.84 14.56
N GLY A 32 -17.75 -13.44 13.31
CA GLY A 32 -17.21 -12.20 12.77
C GLY A 32 -18.09 -11.66 11.66
N GLU A 33 -17.99 -10.39 11.38
CA GLU A 33 -18.72 -9.75 10.29
C GLU A 33 -17.78 -9.01 9.34
N GLN A 34 -18.18 -8.89 8.09
CA GLN A 34 -17.44 -8.10 7.12
C GLN A 34 -17.77 -6.62 7.27
N VAL A 35 -16.72 -5.79 7.24
CA VAL A 35 -16.82 -4.33 7.19
C VAL A 35 -15.92 -3.79 6.09
N LEU A 36 -16.14 -2.56 5.67
CA LEU A 36 -15.24 -1.86 4.76
C LEU A 36 -13.87 -1.62 5.42
N ASP A 37 -12.84 -1.50 4.58
CA ASP A 37 -11.53 -1.07 5.06
C ASP A 37 -11.66 0.32 5.71
N PRO A 38 -11.08 0.54 6.91
CA PRO A 38 -11.15 1.82 7.60
C PRO A 38 -10.65 3.02 6.76
N THR A 39 -9.77 2.80 5.81
CA THR A 39 -9.30 3.86 4.90
C THR A 39 -10.41 4.45 4.04
N LEU A 40 -11.50 3.73 3.82
CA LEU A 40 -12.67 4.19 3.07
C LEU A 40 -13.66 5.03 3.91
N LEU A 41 -13.39 5.20 5.21
CA LEU A 41 -14.20 6.05 6.09
C LEU A 41 -13.84 7.53 5.98
N LEU A 42 -12.68 7.84 5.41
CA LEU A 42 -12.17 9.19 5.23
C LEU A 42 -12.38 9.66 3.80
N ASP A 43 -12.72 10.93 3.63
CA ASP A 43 -12.79 11.56 2.32
C ASP A 43 -11.47 12.25 1.94
N ILE A 44 -11.43 12.86 0.75
CA ILE A 44 -10.22 13.51 0.24
C ILE A 44 -9.79 14.72 1.10
N ASN A 45 -10.74 15.39 1.77
CA ASN A 45 -10.44 16.53 2.62
C ASN A 45 -9.74 16.08 3.89
N ASP A 46 -10.20 14.96 4.47
CA ASP A 46 -9.56 14.34 5.62
C ASP A 46 -8.14 13.90 5.29
N TRP A 47 -7.95 13.23 4.14
CA TRP A 47 -6.62 12.82 3.68
C TRP A 47 -5.69 14.00 3.43
N ASN A 48 -6.20 15.12 2.91
CA ASN A 48 -5.41 16.32 2.69
C ASN A 48 -4.82 16.92 3.97
N LEU A 49 -5.48 16.74 5.11
CA LEU A 49 -5.01 17.24 6.41
C LEU A 49 -3.75 16.54 6.91
N VAL A 50 -3.53 15.30 6.46
CA VAL A 50 -2.40 14.47 6.90
C VAL A 50 -1.32 14.29 5.83
N MET A 51 -1.56 14.78 4.60
CA MET A 51 -0.58 14.72 3.52
C MET A 51 0.59 15.65 3.78
N GLU A 52 1.79 15.20 3.44
CA GLU A 52 3.02 15.96 3.48
C GLU A 52 3.58 16.08 2.07
N SER A 53 3.74 17.32 1.58
CA SER A 53 4.29 17.57 0.25
C SER A 53 5.77 17.22 0.19
N ILE A 54 6.18 16.68 -0.96
CA ILE A 54 7.58 16.46 -1.31
C ILE A 54 7.85 17.02 -2.71
N ASP A 55 9.10 17.28 -3.02
CA ASP A 55 9.50 17.75 -4.34
C ASP A 55 9.44 16.60 -5.35
N LEU A 56 8.55 16.72 -6.34
CA LEU A 56 8.31 15.74 -7.39
C LEU A 56 8.39 16.40 -8.77
N PRO A 57 8.79 15.67 -9.83
CA PRO A 57 8.65 16.16 -11.20
C PRO A 57 7.19 16.46 -11.55
N ASN A 58 6.96 17.42 -12.45
CA ASN A 58 5.60 17.76 -12.90
C ASN A 58 4.88 16.57 -13.58
N GLU A 59 5.64 15.76 -14.31
CA GLU A 59 5.13 14.57 -15.00
C GLU A 59 6.07 13.40 -14.70
N TYR A 60 5.51 12.30 -14.26
CA TYR A 60 6.28 11.10 -13.94
C TYR A 60 5.46 9.83 -14.09
N ILE A 61 6.14 8.71 -14.13
CA ILE A 61 5.57 7.39 -14.02
C ILE A 61 5.83 6.89 -12.60
N LEU A 62 4.80 6.48 -11.92
CA LEU A 62 4.91 5.90 -10.58
C LEU A 62 5.02 4.38 -10.65
N LEU A 63 6.07 3.83 -10.07
CA LEU A 63 6.21 2.40 -9.80
C LEU A 63 6.10 2.15 -8.30
N TYR A 64 4.98 1.58 -7.90
CA TYR A 64 4.78 1.08 -6.54
C TYR A 64 4.60 -0.43 -6.55
N GLN A 65 5.36 -1.13 -5.73
CA GLN A 65 5.25 -2.58 -5.59
C GLN A 65 5.49 -3.00 -4.13
N VAL A 66 4.67 -3.94 -3.65
CA VAL A 66 4.79 -4.48 -2.30
C VAL A 66 5.92 -5.51 -2.23
N ASN A 67 6.05 -6.32 -3.28
CA ASN A 67 7.10 -7.32 -3.42
C ASN A 67 7.95 -6.99 -4.65
N HIS A 68 9.25 -7.04 -4.50
CA HIS A 68 10.18 -6.76 -5.60
C HIS A 68 9.97 -7.69 -6.80
N ASN A 69 9.76 -7.09 -7.97
CA ASN A 69 9.62 -7.81 -9.23
C ASN A 69 10.55 -7.17 -10.28
N LYS A 70 11.63 -7.90 -10.62
CA LYS A 70 12.66 -7.42 -11.57
C LYS A 70 12.12 -7.15 -12.97
N ASP A 71 11.17 -7.93 -13.43
CA ASP A 71 10.61 -7.74 -14.77
C ASP A 71 9.68 -6.54 -14.83
N LEU A 72 8.91 -6.30 -13.75
CA LEU A 72 8.12 -5.09 -13.61
C LEU A 72 9.02 -3.84 -13.59
N CYS A 73 10.12 -3.87 -12.84
CA CYS A 73 11.10 -2.77 -12.83
C CYS A 73 11.68 -2.48 -14.23
N LYS A 74 12.12 -3.51 -14.95
CA LYS A 74 12.64 -3.36 -16.32
C LYS A 74 11.61 -2.80 -17.29
N ASN A 75 10.36 -3.27 -17.20
CA ASN A 75 9.28 -2.81 -18.05
C ASN A 75 8.91 -1.36 -17.74
N ALA A 76 8.89 -0.97 -16.47
CA ALA A 76 8.65 0.41 -16.05
C ALA A 76 9.76 1.36 -16.55
N ASP A 77 11.03 0.96 -16.44
CA ASP A 77 12.17 1.71 -16.98
C ASP A 77 12.07 1.90 -18.51
N ALA A 78 11.78 0.82 -19.23
CA ALA A 78 11.63 0.87 -20.68
C ALA A 78 10.43 1.74 -21.09
N PHE A 79 9.35 1.69 -20.34
CA PHE A 79 8.17 2.51 -20.58
C PHE A 79 8.44 3.99 -20.33
N ALA A 80 9.09 4.32 -19.20
CA ALA A 80 9.47 5.69 -18.86
C ALA A 80 10.39 6.30 -19.91
N LYS A 81 11.43 5.57 -20.33
CA LYS A 81 12.34 5.98 -21.43
C LYS A 81 11.59 6.25 -22.72
N ARG A 82 10.67 5.37 -23.12
CA ARG A 82 9.88 5.51 -24.34
C ARG A 82 8.96 6.74 -24.29
N LYS A 83 8.46 7.09 -23.10
CA LYS A 83 7.60 8.26 -22.90
C LYS A 83 8.38 9.55 -22.65
N GLY A 84 9.68 9.48 -22.42
CA GLY A 84 10.51 10.63 -22.06
C GLY A 84 10.19 11.18 -20.65
N MET A 85 9.57 10.35 -19.80
CA MET A 85 9.14 10.72 -18.45
C MET A 85 10.11 10.18 -17.40
N LYS A 86 10.15 10.85 -16.24
CA LYS A 86 10.91 10.34 -15.11
C LYS A 86 10.18 9.17 -14.46
N LEU A 87 10.94 8.17 -14.01
CA LEU A 87 10.40 7.07 -13.22
C LEU A 87 10.62 7.34 -11.74
N ILE A 88 9.55 7.33 -10.96
CA ILE A 88 9.58 7.39 -9.50
C ILE A 88 9.26 6.00 -8.97
N ARG A 89 10.16 5.47 -8.16
CA ARG A 89 9.95 4.21 -7.44
C ARG A 89 9.64 4.50 -6.00
N VAL A 90 8.59 3.90 -5.51
CA VAL A 90 8.24 3.91 -4.08
C VAL A 90 8.49 2.51 -3.55
N THR A 91 9.35 2.43 -2.55
CA THR A 91 9.70 1.18 -1.87
C THR A 91 9.69 1.35 -0.36
N ASN A 92 9.56 0.26 0.35
CA ASN A 92 9.77 0.15 1.79
C ASN A 92 11.08 -0.59 2.12
N ASP A 93 11.86 -0.96 1.10
CA ASP A 93 13.12 -1.69 1.25
C ASP A 93 14.32 -0.78 0.95
N MET A 94 15.12 -0.52 1.98
CA MET A 94 16.36 0.28 1.87
C MET A 94 17.33 -0.28 0.84
N SER A 95 17.34 -1.59 0.61
CA SER A 95 18.24 -2.21 -0.36
C SER A 95 17.89 -1.86 -1.82
N GLU A 96 16.65 -1.46 -2.06
CA GLU A 96 16.16 -1.09 -3.40
C GLU A 96 16.52 0.34 -3.83
N ILE A 97 16.99 1.19 -2.90
CA ILE A 97 17.35 2.60 -3.21
C ILE A 97 18.44 2.68 -4.31
N PHE A 98 19.28 1.67 -4.40
CA PHE A 98 20.40 1.62 -5.34
C PHE A 98 20.12 0.87 -6.65
N TRP A 99 18.87 0.45 -6.88
CA TRP A 99 18.52 -0.35 -8.05
C TRP A 99 17.92 0.48 -9.19
N GLY A 100 18.63 0.52 -10.31
CA GLY A 100 18.14 1.06 -11.58
C GLY A 100 18.25 2.58 -11.72
N GLU A 101 17.82 3.06 -12.89
CA GLU A 101 17.73 4.50 -13.20
C GLU A 101 16.41 5.06 -12.66
N GLY A 102 16.42 6.28 -12.17
CA GLY A 102 15.25 6.99 -11.64
C GLY A 102 15.38 7.34 -10.15
N PHE A 103 14.35 7.96 -9.64
CA PHE A 103 14.29 8.37 -8.25
C PHE A 103 13.60 7.29 -7.41
N THR A 104 14.25 6.83 -6.36
CA THR A 104 13.68 5.91 -5.39
C THR A 104 13.40 6.67 -4.10
N TYR A 105 12.17 6.55 -3.62
CA TYR A 105 11.72 7.18 -2.38
C TYR A 105 11.36 6.12 -1.34
N LEU A 106 11.73 6.42 -0.10
CA LEU A 106 11.19 5.79 1.11
C LEU A 106 10.29 6.81 1.79
N PRO A 107 9.07 7.00 1.29
CA PRO A 107 8.20 8.03 1.82
C PRO A 107 7.66 7.63 3.20
N THR A 108 7.41 8.64 4.03
CA THR A 108 6.50 8.47 5.16
C THR A 108 5.09 8.16 4.66
N PRO A 109 4.19 7.62 5.48
CA PRO A 109 2.78 7.43 5.06
C PRO A 109 2.13 8.73 4.54
N ALA A 110 2.43 9.87 5.14
CA ALA A 110 1.91 11.18 4.73
C ALA A 110 2.43 11.60 3.34
N GLN A 111 3.71 11.38 3.08
CA GLN A 111 4.35 11.63 1.78
C GLN A 111 3.85 10.66 0.70
N PHE A 112 3.62 9.41 1.06
CA PHE A 112 3.06 8.41 0.15
C PHE A 112 1.68 8.82 -0.36
N LEU A 113 0.82 9.32 0.51
CA LEU A 113 -0.48 9.87 0.12
C LEU A 113 -0.34 11.03 -0.86
N TYR A 114 0.64 11.92 -0.65
CA TYR A 114 0.91 13.02 -1.57
C TYR A 114 1.36 12.51 -2.95
N ILE A 115 2.27 11.54 -3.02
CA ILE A 115 2.74 10.94 -4.27
C ILE A 115 1.57 10.35 -5.06
N ILE A 116 0.68 9.60 -4.40
CA ILE A 116 -0.47 8.97 -5.07
C ILE A 116 -1.48 10.03 -5.56
N LYS A 117 -1.68 11.11 -4.81
CA LYS A 117 -2.61 12.16 -5.20
C LYS A 117 -2.16 12.96 -6.41
N THR A 118 -0.84 13.16 -6.55
CA THR A 118 -0.24 13.99 -7.61
C THR A 118 0.14 13.22 -8.87
N TYR A 119 -0.03 11.90 -8.80
CA TYR A 119 0.17 10.98 -9.93
C TYR A 119 -0.89 11.14 -11.03
#